data_cf1ceb6dd92dda4c9ba48bd594422393
#
_entry.id   cf1ceb6dd92dda4c9ba48bd594422393
#
_cell.length_a   1.000
_cell.length_b   1.000
_cell.length_c   1.000
_cell.angle_alpha   90.00
_cell.angle_beta   90.00
_cell.angle_gamma   90.00
#
_symmetry.space_group_name_H-M   'P 1'
#
loop_
_entity.id
_entity.type
_entity.pdbx_description
1 polymer ?
#
loop_
_entity_poly.entity_id
_entity_poly.type
_entity_poly.pdbx_seq_one_letter_code
_entity_poly.pdbx_strand_id
1 'polypeptide(L)'
;MKFVTYFYQNKEAVGILKEEEKAVFPLPFADMDTLIQTSKENLQLAVKEAESSIPLVDVTLLAPIPRPRQDIICLGINYKAHAEEAERYSEEAFKKERPIPIYFSKRVTEAVAPEGFIESHPGLVERLDYEAELAVVIGKIARNVRAEEAEDYIFGYTVLNDVSARLLQTTHKQ
;
A
#
# COMPACT_ATOMS: atom_id res chain seq x y z
N MET A 1 0.92 15.39 -4.18
CA MET A 1 0.67 15.60 -2.74
C MET A 1 0.88 14.28 -2.04
N LYS A 2 1.53 14.27 -0.87
CA LYS A 2 1.79 13.05 -0.09
C LYS A 2 0.99 13.11 1.20
N PHE A 3 -0.01 12.24 1.33
CA PHE A 3 -0.72 12.02 2.59
C PHE A 3 0.04 10.99 3.41
N VAL A 4 0.11 11.21 4.72
CA VAL A 4 0.82 10.34 5.67
C VAL A 4 -0.03 10.08 6.90
N THR A 5 0.12 8.88 7.45
CA THR A 5 -0.27 8.57 8.82
C THR A 5 0.97 8.67 9.69
N TYR A 6 0.85 9.32 10.83
CA TYR A 6 1.98 9.54 11.74
C TYR A 6 1.55 9.46 13.21
N PHE A 7 2.53 9.24 14.07
CA PHE A 7 2.35 9.23 15.51
C PHE A 7 3.05 10.45 16.12
N TYR A 8 2.31 11.22 16.91
CA TYR A 8 2.79 12.41 17.58
C TYR A 8 2.03 12.62 18.89
N GLN A 9 2.74 12.95 19.99
CA GLN A 9 2.16 13.19 21.33
C GLN A 9 1.17 12.09 21.76
N ASN A 10 1.58 10.82 21.61
CA ASN A 10 0.77 9.63 21.96
C ASN A 10 -0.54 9.49 21.17
N LYS A 11 -0.63 10.06 19.97
CA LYS A 11 -1.78 9.95 19.08
C LYS A 11 -1.36 9.62 17.67
N GLU A 12 -2.13 8.75 17.05
CA GLU A 12 -2.11 8.55 15.60
C GLU A 12 -2.91 9.67 14.94
N ALA A 13 -2.40 10.22 13.86
CA ALA A 13 -3.02 11.30 13.13
C ALA A 13 -2.65 11.21 11.63
N VAL A 14 -3.35 11.95 10.80
CA VAL A 14 -3.09 12.05 9.37
C VAL A 14 -2.74 13.48 8.96
N GLY A 15 -1.95 13.61 7.92
CA GLY A 15 -1.50 14.91 7.45
C GLY A 15 -0.89 14.87 6.06
N ILE A 16 -0.40 16.02 5.64
CA ILE A 16 0.35 16.20 4.39
C ILE A 16 1.83 16.28 4.73
N LEU A 17 2.63 15.42 4.11
CA LEU A 17 4.09 15.55 4.17
C LEU A 17 4.55 16.49 3.06
N LYS A 18 5.22 17.57 3.46
CA LYS A 18 5.96 18.44 2.58
C LYS A 18 7.46 18.25 2.82
N GLU A 19 8.08 17.49 1.94
CA GLU A 19 9.49 17.07 2.11
C GLU A 19 10.45 18.27 2.06
N GLU A 20 10.17 19.27 1.22
CA GLU A 20 10.98 20.50 1.11
C GLU A 20 10.97 21.29 2.43
N GLU A 21 9.84 21.32 3.12
CA GLU A 21 9.68 21.97 4.41
C GLU A 21 10.12 21.08 5.59
N LYS A 22 10.40 19.79 5.34
CA LYS A 22 10.69 18.75 6.34
C LYS A 22 9.65 18.77 7.48
N ALA A 23 8.39 18.84 7.11
CA ALA A 23 7.29 18.98 8.04
C ALA A 23 6.04 18.22 7.61
N VAL A 24 5.23 17.85 8.61
CA VAL A 24 3.90 17.30 8.43
C VAL A 24 2.88 18.38 8.79
N PHE A 25 1.90 18.57 7.93
CA PHE A 25 0.76 19.47 8.13
C PHE A 25 -0.46 18.64 8.53
N PRO A 26 -0.91 18.72 9.79
CA PRO A 26 -2.05 17.96 10.27
C PRO A 26 -3.33 18.24 9.48
N LEU A 27 -4.12 17.20 9.27
CA LEU A 27 -5.45 17.31 8.67
C LEU A 27 -6.53 16.89 9.68
N PRO A 28 -7.74 17.48 9.61
CA PRO A 28 -8.80 17.28 10.58
C PRO A 28 -9.61 15.99 10.33
N PHE A 29 -8.92 14.88 10.06
CA PHE A 29 -9.53 13.57 9.87
C PHE A 29 -9.09 12.62 10.98
N ALA A 30 -9.97 11.72 11.40
CA ALA A 30 -9.70 10.78 12.47
C ALA A 30 -8.59 9.78 12.11
N ASP A 31 -8.57 9.36 10.86
CA ASP A 31 -7.65 8.38 10.30
C ASP A 31 -7.57 8.49 8.77
N MET A 32 -6.71 7.69 8.15
CA MET A 32 -6.55 7.67 6.70
C MET A 32 -7.81 7.17 5.98
N ASP A 33 -8.54 6.23 6.56
CA ASP A 33 -9.79 5.74 5.99
C ASP A 33 -10.84 6.85 5.87
N THR A 34 -10.99 7.64 6.91
CA THR A 34 -11.89 8.80 6.92
C THR A 34 -11.47 9.84 5.90
N LEU A 35 -10.16 10.08 5.77
CA LEU A 35 -9.59 10.99 4.78
C LEU A 35 -9.88 10.49 3.36
N ILE A 36 -9.67 9.21 3.07
CA ILE A 36 -9.91 8.59 1.75
C ILE A 36 -11.39 8.68 1.35
N GLN A 37 -12.31 8.52 2.31
CA GLN A 37 -13.75 8.51 2.06
C GLN A 37 -14.37 9.91 1.98
N THR A 38 -13.62 10.95 2.31
CA THR A 38 -14.15 12.32 2.27
C THR A 38 -14.37 12.80 0.82
N SER A 39 -15.24 13.76 0.64
CA SER A 39 -15.44 14.35 -0.70
C SER A 39 -14.20 15.12 -1.15
N LYS A 40 -14.00 15.20 -2.46
CA LYS A 40 -12.88 15.92 -3.06
C LYS A 40 -12.86 17.41 -2.62
N GLU A 41 -14.03 18.01 -2.50
CA GLU A 41 -14.21 19.39 -2.07
C GLU A 41 -13.77 19.59 -0.62
N ASN A 42 -14.22 18.70 0.28
CA ASN A 42 -13.84 18.76 1.69
C ASN A 42 -12.35 18.49 1.89
N LEU A 43 -11.77 17.57 1.13
CA LEU A 43 -10.34 17.31 1.18
C LEU A 43 -9.53 18.53 0.71
N GLN A 44 -9.95 19.17 -0.40
CA GLN A 44 -9.30 20.37 -0.90
C GLN A 44 -9.38 21.53 0.10
N LEU A 45 -10.51 21.70 0.77
CA LEU A 45 -10.69 22.68 1.82
C LEU A 45 -9.76 22.42 2.99
N ALA A 46 -9.75 21.20 3.53
CA ALA A 46 -8.88 20.82 4.63
C ALA A 46 -7.39 21.02 4.30
N VAL A 47 -6.98 20.67 3.07
CA VAL A 47 -5.60 20.91 2.59
C VAL A 47 -5.26 22.41 2.54
N LYS A 48 -6.20 23.25 2.10
CA LYS A 48 -6.02 24.71 2.02
C LYS A 48 -5.91 25.36 3.39
N GLU A 49 -6.64 24.83 4.37
CA GLU A 49 -6.68 25.34 5.76
C GLU A 49 -5.57 24.76 6.65
N ALA A 50 -4.76 23.83 6.15
CA ALA A 50 -3.65 23.25 6.90
C ALA A 50 -2.46 24.23 6.98
N GLU A 51 -2.51 25.15 7.93
CA GLU A 51 -1.49 26.19 8.14
C GLU A 51 -0.43 25.82 9.17
N SER A 52 -0.81 25.03 10.21
CA SER A 52 0.13 24.58 11.23
C SER A 52 0.99 23.42 10.73
N SER A 53 2.25 23.40 11.15
CA SER A 53 3.18 22.33 10.79
C SER A 53 3.87 21.74 12.01
N ILE A 54 4.22 20.46 11.91
CA ILE A 54 5.02 19.73 12.90
C ILE A 54 6.32 19.31 12.20
N PRO A 55 7.49 19.61 12.75
CA PRO A 55 8.76 19.17 12.18
C PRO A 55 8.77 17.64 12.00
N LEU A 56 9.28 17.18 10.85
CA LEU A 56 9.30 15.74 10.55
C LEU A 56 10.11 14.93 11.57
N VAL A 57 11.11 15.55 12.20
CA VAL A 57 11.93 14.91 13.24
C VAL A 57 11.17 14.65 14.55
N ASP A 58 10.05 15.33 14.76
CA ASP A 58 9.23 15.21 15.97
C ASP A 58 8.11 14.17 15.83
N VAL A 59 7.91 13.61 14.63
CA VAL A 59 6.89 12.62 14.35
C VAL A 59 7.50 11.27 14.01
N THR A 60 6.76 10.19 14.28
CA THR A 60 7.06 8.87 13.74
C THR A 60 6.09 8.57 12.60
N LEU A 61 6.60 8.42 11.38
CA LEU A 61 5.77 8.00 10.25
C LEU A 61 5.32 6.56 10.43
N LEU A 62 4.07 6.31 10.16
CA LEU A 62 3.46 4.98 10.11
C LEU A 62 3.26 4.55 8.65
N ALA A 63 2.84 3.30 8.43
CA ALA A 63 2.35 2.89 7.12
C ALA A 63 1.22 3.85 6.70
N PRO A 64 1.08 4.19 5.41
CA PRO A 64 0.03 5.12 4.95
C PRO A 64 -1.38 4.71 5.41
N ILE A 65 -1.66 3.42 5.35
CA ILE A 65 -2.88 2.79 5.88
C ILE A 65 -2.43 1.69 6.86
N PRO A 66 -2.24 2.00 8.14
CA PRO A 66 -1.66 1.04 9.09
C PRO A 66 -2.50 -0.24 9.23
N ARG A 67 -3.80 -0.10 9.24
CA ARG A 67 -4.77 -1.20 9.41
C ARG A 67 -5.80 -1.17 8.29
N PRO A 68 -5.50 -1.80 7.13
CA PRO A 68 -6.43 -1.87 6.02
C PRO A 68 -7.78 -2.50 6.45
N ARG A 69 -8.89 -1.96 5.97
CA ARG A 69 -10.25 -2.48 6.29
C ARG A 69 -10.51 -3.85 5.69
N GLN A 70 -9.79 -4.19 4.65
CA GLN A 70 -9.90 -5.46 3.91
C GLN A 70 -8.51 -5.99 3.61
N ASP A 71 -8.43 -7.26 3.24
CA ASP A 71 -7.19 -7.85 2.73
C ASP A 71 -6.70 -7.07 1.50
N ILE A 72 -5.39 -7.00 1.35
CA ILE A 72 -4.77 -6.42 0.15
C ILE A 72 -4.95 -7.43 -0.99
N ILE A 73 -5.58 -7.00 -2.08
CA ILE A 73 -5.72 -7.82 -3.29
C ILE A 73 -4.49 -7.61 -4.17
N CYS A 74 -3.79 -8.68 -4.46
CA CYS A 74 -2.56 -8.67 -5.24
C CYS A 74 -2.79 -9.29 -6.63
N LEU A 75 -1.97 -8.86 -7.59
CA LEU A 75 -1.92 -9.39 -8.94
C LEU A 75 -0.62 -10.20 -9.12
N GLY A 76 -0.75 -11.49 -9.33
CA GLY A 76 0.40 -12.36 -9.61
C GLY A 76 0.92 -12.17 -11.04
N ILE A 77 2.26 -12.07 -11.18
CA ILE A 77 2.96 -11.98 -12.47
C ILE A 77 2.41 -10.82 -13.34
N ASN A 78 2.31 -9.65 -12.73
CA ASN A 78 1.72 -8.47 -13.37
C ASN A 78 2.72 -7.62 -14.19
N TYR A 79 4.02 -7.75 -13.92
CA TYR A 79 5.07 -7.01 -14.64
C TYR A 79 5.67 -7.85 -15.76
N LYS A 80 5.91 -7.25 -16.94
CA LYS A 80 6.50 -7.95 -18.10
C LYS A 80 7.85 -8.57 -17.76
N ALA A 81 8.73 -7.85 -17.07
CA ALA A 81 10.03 -8.37 -16.67
C ALA A 81 9.90 -9.61 -15.74
N HIS A 82 8.91 -9.61 -14.85
CA HIS A 82 8.61 -10.75 -13.99
C HIS A 82 8.07 -11.96 -14.80
N ALA A 83 7.24 -11.70 -15.81
CA ALA A 83 6.77 -12.77 -16.70
C ALA A 83 7.93 -13.41 -17.47
N GLU A 84 8.83 -12.59 -18.03
CA GLU A 84 10.03 -13.06 -18.75
C GLU A 84 11.00 -13.83 -17.83
N GLU A 85 11.14 -13.42 -16.58
CA GLU A 85 11.94 -14.14 -15.58
C GLU A 85 11.29 -15.47 -15.22
N ALA A 86 9.99 -15.48 -14.96
CA ALA A 86 9.24 -16.69 -14.61
C ALA A 86 9.30 -17.76 -15.71
N GLU A 87 9.31 -17.37 -16.98
CA GLU A 87 9.48 -18.28 -18.12
C GLU A 87 10.83 -19.02 -18.09
N ARG A 88 11.90 -18.39 -17.56
CA ARG A 88 13.22 -19.02 -17.44
C ARG A 88 13.26 -20.12 -16.38
N TYR A 89 12.39 -20.04 -15.37
CA TYR A 89 12.36 -21.02 -14.27
C TYR A 89 11.38 -22.18 -14.51
N SER A 90 10.36 -22.02 -15.36
CA SER A 90 9.40 -23.08 -15.66
C SER A 90 8.69 -22.82 -17.00
N GLU A 91 9.28 -23.38 -18.08
CA GLU A 91 8.70 -23.26 -19.44
C GLU A 91 7.23 -23.75 -19.54
N GLU A 92 6.87 -24.80 -18.82
CA GLU A 92 5.51 -25.38 -18.91
C GLU A 92 4.46 -24.61 -18.13
N ALA A 93 4.83 -23.99 -16.99
CA ALA A 93 3.88 -23.31 -16.11
C ALA A 93 3.54 -21.88 -16.58
N PHE A 94 4.44 -21.21 -17.30
CA PHE A 94 4.34 -19.79 -17.59
C PHE A 94 4.17 -19.42 -19.08
N LYS A 95 4.34 -20.35 -20.01
CA LYS A 95 4.18 -20.13 -21.47
C LYS A 95 2.74 -19.94 -21.97
N LYS A 96 1.73 -20.11 -21.14
CA LYS A 96 0.33 -19.92 -21.56
C LYS A 96 -0.05 -18.46 -21.46
N GLU A 97 -0.53 -17.88 -22.57
CA GLU A 97 -1.32 -16.65 -22.52
C GLU A 97 -2.39 -16.81 -21.44
N ARG A 98 -2.37 -15.91 -20.46
CA ARG A 98 -3.34 -15.92 -19.37
C ARG A 98 -4.40 -14.87 -19.67
N PRO A 99 -5.56 -15.28 -20.15
CA PRO A 99 -6.64 -14.35 -20.51
C PRO A 99 -7.24 -13.66 -19.26
N ILE A 100 -6.97 -14.22 -18.07
CA ILE A 100 -7.50 -13.70 -16.81
C ILE A 100 -6.32 -13.47 -15.86
N PRO A 101 -6.23 -12.29 -15.21
CA PRO A 101 -5.22 -12.01 -14.20
C PRO A 101 -5.32 -12.99 -13.03
N ILE A 102 -4.17 -13.31 -12.43
CA ILE A 102 -4.12 -14.10 -11.20
C ILE A 102 -4.31 -13.14 -10.04
N TYR A 103 -5.34 -13.37 -9.25
CA TYR A 103 -5.58 -12.64 -8.01
C TYR A 103 -5.27 -13.51 -6.79
N PHE A 104 -4.64 -12.92 -5.80
CA PHE A 104 -4.48 -13.49 -4.47
C PHE A 104 -4.63 -12.37 -3.43
N SER A 105 -4.74 -12.73 -2.16
CA SER A 105 -4.86 -11.74 -1.10
C SER A 105 -3.78 -11.92 -0.05
N LYS A 106 -3.38 -10.80 0.55
CA LYS A 106 -2.56 -10.77 1.75
C LYS A 106 -3.38 -10.19 2.89
N ARG A 107 -3.55 -10.99 3.93
CA ARG A 107 -4.19 -10.53 5.15
C ARG A 107 -3.22 -9.68 5.96
N VAL A 108 -3.61 -8.46 6.25
CA VAL A 108 -2.80 -7.52 7.01
C VAL A 108 -3.57 -7.08 8.25
N THR A 109 -3.08 -7.45 9.42
CA THR A 109 -3.61 -6.94 10.69
C THR A 109 -3.08 -5.53 10.94
N GLU A 110 -1.77 -5.34 10.76
CA GLU A 110 -1.11 -4.05 10.83
C GLU A 110 0.09 -4.05 9.87
N ALA A 111 0.18 -3.03 9.04
CA ALA A 111 1.27 -2.86 8.10
C ALA A 111 2.51 -2.32 8.82
N VAL A 112 3.67 -2.86 8.47
CA VAL A 112 4.96 -2.38 9.02
C VAL A 112 5.19 -0.93 8.59
N ALA A 113 5.55 -0.09 9.55
CA ALA A 113 5.86 1.31 9.31
C ALA A 113 7.17 1.49 8.52
N PRO A 114 7.40 2.65 7.88
CA PRO A 114 8.71 3.00 7.35
C PRO A 114 9.80 2.82 8.42
N GLU A 115 10.97 2.32 8.02
CA GLU A 115 12.10 1.99 8.92
C GLU A 115 11.78 0.91 9.98
N GLY A 116 10.60 0.28 9.91
CA GLY A 116 10.21 -0.80 10.80
C GLY A 116 10.91 -2.11 10.46
N PHE A 117 11.04 -3.00 11.45
CA PHE A 117 11.64 -4.31 11.26
C PHE A 117 10.62 -5.31 10.73
N ILE A 118 11.04 -6.11 9.76
CA ILE A 118 10.28 -7.25 9.25
C ILE A 118 10.82 -8.50 9.97
N GLU A 119 9.93 -9.22 10.65
CA GLU A 119 10.30 -10.45 11.35
C GLU A 119 10.61 -11.57 10.34
N SER A 120 11.78 -12.18 10.46
CA SER A 120 12.24 -13.23 9.56
C SER A 120 11.71 -14.63 9.88
N HIS A 121 11.04 -14.81 11.03
CA HIS A 121 10.50 -16.09 11.53
C HIS A 121 11.54 -17.24 11.49
N PRO A 122 12.68 -17.14 12.19
CA PRO A 122 13.75 -18.12 12.13
C PRO A 122 13.27 -19.51 12.57
N GLY A 123 13.66 -20.53 11.81
CA GLY A 123 13.22 -21.91 12.00
C GLY A 123 11.92 -22.29 11.29
N LEU A 124 11.14 -21.32 10.82
CA LEU A 124 9.96 -21.52 9.99
C LEU A 124 10.19 -21.08 8.55
N VAL A 125 10.83 -19.93 8.38
CA VAL A 125 11.10 -19.32 7.07
C VAL A 125 12.59 -19.37 6.81
N GLU A 126 13.01 -20.15 5.82
CA GLU A 126 14.42 -20.24 5.43
C GLU A 126 14.85 -19.06 4.55
N ARG A 127 13.93 -18.57 3.72
CA ARG A 127 14.20 -17.47 2.80
C ARG A 127 13.01 -16.53 2.70
N LEU A 128 13.22 -15.32 3.18
CA LEU A 128 12.30 -14.20 3.05
C LEU A 128 12.77 -13.34 1.88
N ASP A 129 11.85 -12.97 1.01
CA ASP A 129 12.12 -12.18 -0.18
C ASP A 129 11.28 -10.90 -0.15
N TYR A 130 11.84 -9.81 -0.66
CA TYR A 130 11.14 -8.53 -0.77
C TYR A 130 10.59 -8.35 -2.18
N GLU A 131 9.46 -7.69 -2.30
CA GLU A 131 8.86 -7.34 -3.59
C GLU A 131 8.36 -5.90 -3.56
N ALA A 132 9.02 -5.04 -4.33
CA ALA A 132 8.60 -3.64 -4.45
C ALA A 132 7.42 -3.53 -5.43
N GLU A 133 6.24 -3.22 -4.89
CA GLU A 133 4.98 -3.20 -5.62
C GLU A 133 4.35 -1.81 -5.66
N LEU A 134 3.70 -1.48 -6.78
CA LEU A 134 2.81 -0.33 -6.88
C LEU A 134 1.44 -0.72 -6.33
N ALA A 135 1.06 -0.11 -5.22
CA ALA A 135 -0.28 -0.27 -4.65
C ALA A 135 -1.22 0.85 -5.07
N VAL A 136 -2.39 0.48 -5.54
CA VAL A 136 -3.49 1.38 -5.91
C VAL A 136 -4.48 1.46 -4.76
N VAL A 137 -4.73 2.66 -4.25
CA VAL A 137 -5.71 2.89 -3.18
C VAL A 137 -7.05 3.25 -3.80
N ILE A 138 -8.04 2.39 -3.60
CA ILE A 138 -9.41 2.61 -4.07
C ILE A 138 -10.15 3.53 -3.09
N GLY A 139 -10.67 4.63 -3.59
CA GLY A 139 -11.28 5.72 -2.78
C GLY A 139 -12.78 5.63 -2.59
N LYS A 140 -13.48 4.79 -3.35
CA LYS A 140 -14.93 4.64 -3.27
C LYS A 140 -15.37 3.24 -3.70
N ILE A 141 -16.59 2.85 -3.34
CA ILE A 141 -17.12 1.53 -3.69
C ILE A 141 -17.14 1.36 -5.22
N ALA A 142 -16.41 0.33 -5.70
CA ALA A 142 -16.29 -0.02 -7.10
C ALA A 142 -16.98 -1.38 -7.35
N ARG A 143 -17.99 -1.39 -8.21
CA ARG A 143 -18.67 -2.63 -8.63
C ARG A 143 -19.11 -2.49 -10.08
N ASN A 144 -18.73 -3.46 -10.93
CA ASN A 144 -19.03 -3.47 -12.36
C ASN A 144 -18.61 -2.16 -13.06
N VAL A 145 -17.43 -1.65 -12.67
CA VAL A 145 -16.86 -0.42 -13.23
C VAL A 145 -16.23 -0.74 -14.56
N ARG A 146 -16.50 0.06 -15.58
CA ARG A 146 -15.85 -0.05 -16.89
C ARG A 146 -14.41 0.43 -16.81
N ALA A 147 -13.54 -0.10 -17.66
CA ALA A 147 -12.11 0.23 -17.63
C ALA A 147 -11.84 1.74 -17.79
N GLU A 148 -12.59 2.41 -18.67
CA GLU A 148 -12.50 3.84 -18.92
C GLU A 148 -12.95 4.72 -17.75
N GLU A 149 -13.68 4.16 -16.78
CA GLU A 149 -14.15 4.84 -15.55
C GLU A 149 -13.29 4.52 -14.33
N ALA A 150 -12.34 3.58 -14.45
CA ALA A 150 -11.59 3.05 -13.31
C ALA A 150 -10.81 4.14 -12.56
N GLU A 151 -10.25 5.13 -13.26
CA GLU A 151 -9.48 6.21 -12.65
C GLU A 151 -10.32 7.06 -11.68
N ASP A 152 -11.62 7.18 -11.91
CA ASP A 152 -12.54 7.91 -11.03
C ASP A 152 -12.71 7.26 -9.65
N TYR A 153 -12.29 6.01 -9.50
CA TYR A 153 -12.38 5.23 -8.27
C TYR A 153 -11.05 5.20 -7.51
N ILE A 154 -9.98 5.68 -8.10
CA ILE A 154 -8.65 5.70 -7.50
C ILE A 154 -8.51 6.95 -6.62
N PHE A 155 -8.17 6.74 -5.35
CA PHE A 155 -7.78 7.83 -4.45
C PHE A 155 -6.34 8.25 -4.68
N GLY A 156 -5.45 7.27 -4.85
CA GLY A 156 -4.04 7.52 -5.05
C GLY A 156 -3.22 6.24 -5.13
N TYR A 157 -1.92 6.40 -4.99
CA TYR A 157 -0.94 5.34 -5.14
C TYR A 157 0.05 5.37 -3.97
N THR A 158 0.57 4.19 -3.63
CA THR A 158 1.68 4.06 -2.68
C THR A 158 2.60 2.90 -3.09
N VAL A 159 3.74 2.78 -2.43
CA VAL A 159 4.64 1.64 -2.59
C VAL A 159 4.36 0.65 -1.47
N LEU A 160 4.29 -0.62 -1.81
CA LEU A 160 4.13 -1.74 -0.90
C LEU A 160 5.34 -2.67 -1.03
N ASN A 161 5.82 -3.20 0.09
CA ASN A 161 6.75 -4.33 0.08
C ASN A 161 5.94 -5.61 0.30
N ASP A 162 5.71 -6.39 -0.77
CA ASP A 162 4.99 -7.66 -0.73
C ASP A 162 5.91 -8.80 -0.31
N VAL A 163 6.32 -8.80 0.97
CA VAL A 163 7.26 -9.76 1.52
C VAL A 163 6.75 -11.18 1.41
N SER A 164 7.56 -12.06 0.81
CA SER A 164 7.18 -13.43 0.49
C SER A 164 8.15 -14.45 1.06
N ALA A 165 7.60 -15.49 1.71
CA ALA A 165 8.34 -16.66 2.17
C ALA A 165 8.41 -17.71 1.03
N ARG A 166 9.40 -17.61 0.16
CA ARG A 166 9.47 -18.35 -1.12
C ARG A 166 9.36 -19.85 -0.98
N LEU A 167 10.02 -20.45 0.01
CA LEU A 167 9.95 -21.89 0.19
C LEU A 167 8.54 -22.34 0.60
N LEU A 168 7.90 -21.61 1.51
CA LEU A 168 6.51 -21.92 1.91
C LEU A 168 5.54 -21.73 0.73
N GLN A 169 5.70 -20.67 -0.04
CA GLN A 169 4.89 -20.40 -1.23
C GLN A 169 4.95 -21.56 -2.22
N THR A 170 6.16 -22.05 -2.55
CA THR A 170 6.33 -23.18 -3.49
C THR A 170 5.82 -24.50 -2.93
N THR A 171 6.00 -24.74 -1.62
CA THR A 171 5.56 -25.96 -0.95
C THR A 171 4.05 -26.06 -0.91
N HIS A 172 3.37 -24.96 -0.63
CA HIS A 172 1.91 -24.92 -0.52
C HIS A 172 1.19 -24.54 -1.81
N LYS A 173 1.92 -24.23 -2.87
CA LYS A 173 1.39 -23.80 -4.20
C LYS A 173 0.45 -22.59 -4.12
N GLN A 174 0.76 -21.65 -3.25
CA GLN A 174 0.02 -20.40 -3.06
C GLN A 174 0.78 -19.22 -3.66
#